data_8713bbfae59cc189008b032b5095becc
#
_entry.id   8713bbfae59cc189008b032b5095becc
#
_cell.length_a   1.000
_cell.length_b   1.000
_cell.length_c   1.000
_cell.angle_alpha   90.00
_cell.angle_beta   90.00
_cell.angle_gamma   90.00
#
_symmetry.space_group_name_H-M   'P 1'
#
loop_
_entity.id
_entity.type
_entity.pdbx_description
1 polymer ?
#
loop_
_entity_poly.entity_id
_entity_poly.type
_entity_poly.pdbx_seq_one_letter_code
_entity_poly.pdbx_strand_id
1 'polypeptide(L)'
;IITIVKYLIELVNSKAEIDDIDHLSNRRVRTVGEQLSSQFGVGLARMARTIRERMNVRDNEVFTPIDLINAKTLSSVINTFFGTNQLSQFMDQTNPLAEITHKRRLSALGPGGLSRERAGFEVRDVHYTHYGRLCPIETPEGPNIGLISSLGVFAKVNNLGFIETPYRKVTNGKINLKETVYLSAEEEESKLIAQANIPFDEGGQITADKIIAREEADYPVVGPQMIDYTDVAPNQIAVSYTHLT
;
A
#
# COMPACT_ATOMS: atom_id res chain seq x y z
N ILE A 1 -2.04 25.32 -2.88
CA ILE A 1 -2.09 25.86 -4.25
C ILE A 1 -0.82 26.64 -4.55
N ILE A 2 -0.44 27.67 -3.76
CA ILE A 2 0.76 28.49 -4.01
C ILE A 2 2.03 27.64 -4.08
N THR A 3 2.20 26.69 -3.16
CA THR A 3 3.33 25.75 -3.12
C THR A 3 3.41 24.90 -4.40
N ILE A 4 2.26 24.38 -4.86
CA ILE A 4 2.17 23.58 -6.09
C ILE A 4 2.57 24.43 -7.31
N VAL A 5 2.04 25.65 -7.41
CA VAL A 5 2.38 26.57 -8.53
C VAL A 5 3.87 26.93 -8.52
N LYS A 6 4.44 27.17 -7.34
CA LYS A 6 5.88 27.43 -7.19
C LYS A 6 6.70 26.25 -7.69
N TYR A 7 6.36 25.03 -7.26
CA TYR A 7 7.03 23.81 -7.69
C TYR A 7 6.94 23.59 -9.21
N LEU A 8 5.78 23.82 -9.80
CA LEU A 8 5.60 23.74 -11.25
C LEU A 8 6.48 24.75 -12.01
N ILE A 9 6.63 25.97 -11.48
CA ILE A 9 7.54 26.98 -12.07
C ILE A 9 9.00 26.54 -11.93
N GLU A 10 9.37 25.92 -10.82
CA GLU A 10 10.72 25.37 -10.60
C GLU A 10 11.02 24.22 -11.56
N LEU A 11 10.05 23.33 -11.82
CA LEU A 11 10.15 22.26 -12.83
C LEU A 11 10.36 22.82 -14.24
N VAL A 12 9.57 23.82 -14.65
CA VAL A 12 9.72 24.47 -15.97
C VAL A 12 11.10 25.12 -16.12
N ASN A 13 11.66 25.64 -15.06
CA ASN A 13 12.98 26.27 -15.03
C ASN A 13 14.13 25.26 -14.80
N SER A 14 13.87 23.97 -14.80
CA SER A 14 14.84 22.89 -14.51
C SER A 14 15.57 23.06 -13.17
N LYS A 15 14.89 23.60 -12.17
CA LYS A 15 15.40 23.77 -10.79
C LYS A 15 14.85 22.71 -9.82
N ALA A 16 13.88 21.93 -10.25
CA ALA A 16 13.33 20.80 -9.52
C ALA A 16 13.28 19.57 -10.43
N GLU A 17 13.23 18.40 -9.85
CA GLU A 17 13.11 17.11 -10.55
C GLU A 17 11.66 16.69 -10.60
N ILE A 18 11.34 15.83 -11.58
CA ILE A 18 10.01 15.24 -11.73
C ILE A 18 9.89 14.12 -10.69
N ASP A 19 8.74 14.09 -10.00
CA ASP A 19 8.45 13.03 -9.04
C ASP A 19 8.46 11.64 -9.70
N ASP A 20 9.08 10.70 -9.04
CA ASP A 20 9.08 9.30 -9.46
C ASP A 20 7.68 8.70 -9.23
N ILE A 21 7.04 8.26 -10.34
CA ILE A 21 5.69 7.70 -10.33
C ILE A 21 5.65 6.33 -9.64
N ASP A 22 6.73 5.56 -9.68
CA ASP A 22 6.81 4.21 -9.13
C ASP A 22 7.23 4.20 -7.66
N HIS A 23 7.66 5.33 -7.13
CA HIS A 23 7.92 5.51 -5.71
C HIS A 23 6.66 5.28 -4.88
N LEU A 24 6.73 4.49 -3.79
CA LEU A 24 5.57 4.16 -2.97
C LEU A 24 5.01 5.34 -2.14
N SER A 25 5.64 6.51 -2.15
CA SER A 25 5.05 7.75 -1.67
C SER A 25 3.97 8.30 -2.63
N ASN A 26 4.09 8.01 -3.93
CA ASN A 26 3.18 8.45 -4.99
C ASN A 26 2.19 7.35 -5.39
N ARG A 27 2.45 6.11 -5.02
CA ARG A 27 1.69 4.91 -5.39
C ARG A 27 1.04 4.31 -4.14
N ARG A 28 -0.27 4.49 -3.99
CA ARG A 28 -1.02 4.02 -2.83
C ARG A 28 -1.89 2.80 -3.12
N VAL A 29 -2.25 2.09 -2.08
CA VAL A 29 -3.16 0.95 -2.13
C VAL A 29 -4.59 1.43 -1.92
N ARG A 30 -5.51 1.01 -2.79
CA ARG A 30 -6.95 1.15 -2.59
C ARG A 30 -7.49 -0.12 -1.94
N THR A 31 -7.81 -0.03 -0.68
CA THR A 31 -8.35 -1.17 0.08
C THR A 31 -9.74 -1.57 -0.38
N VAL A 32 -10.16 -2.80 -0.06
CA VAL A 32 -11.52 -3.28 -0.34
C VAL A 32 -12.57 -2.38 0.30
N GLY A 33 -12.31 -1.90 1.53
CA GLY A 33 -13.20 -0.97 2.24
C GLY A 33 -13.44 0.33 1.49
N GLU A 34 -12.38 0.95 0.92
CA GLU A 34 -12.49 2.17 0.11
C GLU A 34 -13.29 1.92 -1.17
N GLN A 35 -13.00 0.82 -1.86
CA GLN A 35 -13.71 0.47 -3.10
C GLN A 35 -15.19 0.19 -2.84
N LEU A 36 -15.49 -0.56 -1.78
CA LEU A 36 -16.86 -0.86 -1.38
C LEU A 36 -17.63 0.39 -0.94
N SER A 37 -16.98 1.29 -0.18
CA SER A 37 -17.55 2.59 0.20
C SER A 37 -17.93 3.42 -1.01
N SER A 38 -17.09 3.45 -2.04
CA SER A 38 -17.38 4.15 -3.31
C SER A 38 -18.62 3.56 -3.99
N GLN A 39 -18.74 2.24 -4.06
CA GLN A 39 -19.90 1.57 -4.65
C GLN A 39 -21.17 1.78 -3.80
N PHE A 40 -21.05 1.77 -2.49
CA PHE A 40 -22.14 2.08 -1.58
C PHE A 40 -22.67 3.51 -1.81
N GLY A 41 -21.77 4.48 -1.97
CA GLY A 41 -22.12 5.85 -2.33
C GLY A 41 -22.90 5.95 -3.66
N VAL A 42 -22.49 5.21 -4.68
CA VAL A 42 -23.24 5.11 -5.95
C VAL A 42 -24.64 4.53 -5.75
N GLY A 43 -24.74 3.49 -4.93
CA GLY A 43 -26.05 2.87 -4.56
C GLY A 43 -26.97 3.86 -3.86
N LEU A 44 -26.46 4.61 -2.88
CA LEU A 44 -27.20 5.64 -2.18
C LEU A 44 -27.64 6.78 -3.10
N ALA A 45 -26.77 7.24 -4.01
CA ALA A 45 -27.11 8.28 -4.98
C ALA A 45 -28.26 7.85 -5.92
N ARG A 46 -28.22 6.60 -6.40
CA ARG A 46 -29.30 6.02 -7.20
C ARG A 46 -30.61 5.94 -6.42
N MET A 47 -30.55 5.48 -5.17
CA MET A 47 -31.71 5.39 -4.29
C MET A 47 -32.29 6.78 -4.01
N ALA A 48 -31.49 7.77 -3.70
CA ALA A 48 -31.93 9.15 -3.49
C ALA A 48 -32.61 9.76 -4.72
N ARG A 49 -32.07 9.46 -5.92
CA ARG A 49 -32.71 9.88 -7.18
C ARG A 49 -34.09 9.25 -7.34
N THR A 50 -34.24 7.95 -7.13
CA THR A 50 -35.52 7.23 -7.23
C THR A 50 -36.53 7.76 -6.23
N ILE A 51 -36.11 8.05 -4.99
CA ILE A 51 -36.98 8.65 -3.96
C ILE A 51 -37.49 10.00 -4.44
N ARG A 52 -36.62 10.87 -4.96
CA ARG A 52 -37.01 12.19 -5.47
C ARG A 52 -37.98 12.09 -6.64
N GLU A 53 -37.76 11.18 -7.57
CA GLU A 53 -38.64 10.92 -8.71
C GLU A 53 -40.03 10.44 -8.22
N ARG A 54 -40.11 9.52 -7.25
CA ARG A 54 -41.37 9.05 -6.65
C ARG A 54 -42.12 10.15 -5.90
N MET A 55 -41.41 11.00 -5.17
CA MET A 55 -42.02 12.14 -4.48
C MET A 55 -42.65 13.15 -5.47
N ASN A 56 -42.01 13.41 -6.59
CA ASN A 56 -42.51 14.35 -7.58
C ASN A 56 -43.74 13.84 -8.35
N VAL A 57 -43.89 12.51 -8.50
CA VAL A 57 -45.00 11.91 -9.22
C VAL A 57 -46.29 11.80 -8.35
N ARG A 58 -46.14 11.74 -7.03
CA ARG A 58 -47.25 11.52 -6.10
C ARG A 58 -47.64 12.79 -5.34
N ASP A 59 -48.25 13.73 -6.06
CA ASP A 59 -48.51 15.09 -5.54
C ASP A 59 -49.54 15.18 -4.38
N ASN A 60 -50.35 14.18 -4.06
CA ASN A 60 -51.42 14.30 -3.05
C ASN A 60 -51.69 13.04 -2.19
N GLU A 61 -50.78 12.05 -2.15
CA GLU A 61 -50.99 10.85 -1.34
C GLU A 61 -50.14 10.91 -0.05
N VAL A 62 -50.75 10.45 1.05
CA VAL A 62 -50.01 10.23 2.30
C VAL A 62 -49.17 8.96 2.10
N PHE A 63 -47.83 9.12 2.01
CA PHE A 63 -46.92 8.01 1.87
C PHE A 63 -45.96 7.89 3.07
N THR A 64 -45.54 6.67 3.35
CA THR A 64 -44.56 6.38 4.40
C THR A 64 -43.17 6.31 3.82
N PRO A 65 -42.10 6.52 4.62
CA PRO A 65 -40.73 6.33 4.17
C PRO A 65 -40.44 4.95 3.54
N ILE A 66 -41.15 3.91 3.98
CA ILE A 66 -41.01 2.54 3.48
C ILE A 66 -41.49 2.44 2.03
N ASP A 67 -42.50 3.18 1.62
CA ASP A 67 -43.02 3.19 0.25
C ASP A 67 -42.08 3.86 -0.74
N LEU A 68 -41.22 4.77 -0.25
CA LEU A 68 -40.26 5.51 -1.04
C LEU A 68 -38.91 4.77 -1.18
N ILE A 69 -38.47 4.07 -0.13
CA ILE A 69 -37.16 3.44 -0.06
C ILE A 69 -37.19 2.06 -0.71
N ASN A 70 -36.31 1.84 -1.68
CA ASN A 70 -36.10 0.53 -2.28
C ASN A 70 -34.71 -0.01 -1.94
N ALA A 71 -34.63 -0.87 -0.93
CA ALA A 71 -33.37 -1.49 -0.49
C ALA A 71 -32.70 -2.37 -1.57
N LYS A 72 -33.49 -2.89 -2.53
CA LYS A 72 -32.95 -3.70 -3.63
C LYS A 72 -31.95 -2.93 -4.50
N THR A 73 -32.11 -1.61 -4.62
CA THR A 73 -31.15 -0.76 -5.37
C THR A 73 -29.75 -0.84 -4.79
N LEU A 74 -29.64 -0.77 -3.46
CA LEU A 74 -28.37 -0.85 -2.77
C LEU A 74 -27.79 -2.28 -2.80
N SER A 75 -28.60 -3.27 -2.46
CA SER A 75 -28.20 -4.69 -2.50
C SER A 75 -27.71 -5.11 -3.89
N SER A 76 -28.38 -4.63 -4.96
CA SER A 76 -27.98 -4.91 -6.34
C SER A 76 -26.59 -4.36 -6.66
N VAL A 77 -26.26 -3.15 -6.24
CA VAL A 77 -24.94 -2.55 -6.49
C VAL A 77 -23.84 -3.34 -5.79
N ILE A 78 -24.08 -3.73 -4.53
CA ILE A 78 -23.10 -4.52 -3.75
C ILE A 78 -22.92 -5.92 -4.35
N ASN A 79 -24.00 -6.60 -4.70
CA ASN A 79 -23.94 -7.92 -5.34
C ASN A 79 -23.23 -7.86 -6.70
N THR A 80 -23.45 -6.80 -7.48
CA THR A 80 -22.75 -6.58 -8.75
C THR A 80 -21.26 -6.37 -8.52
N PHE A 81 -20.88 -5.60 -7.50
CA PHE A 81 -19.47 -5.42 -7.15
C PHE A 81 -18.78 -6.77 -6.88
N PHE A 82 -19.31 -7.58 -5.98
CA PHE A 82 -18.71 -8.88 -5.67
C PHE A 82 -18.81 -9.90 -6.81
N GLY A 83 -19.80 -9.79 -7.68
CA GLY A 83 -20.00 -10.73 -8.80
C GLY A 83 -19.22 -10.40 -10.06
N THR A 84 -18.90 -9.14 -10.32
CA THR A 84 -18.32 -8.71 -11.61
C THR A 84 -17.00 -7.95 -11.50
N ASN A 85 -16.58 -7.54 -10.31
CA ASN A 85 -15.31 -6.83 -10.14
C ASN A 85 -14.13 -7.79 -10.39
N GLN A 86 -13.17 -7.37 -11.20
CA GLN A 86 -11.98 -8.15 -11.53
C GLN A 86 -11.14 -8.54 -10.29
N LEU A 87 -11.19 -7.74 -9.23
CA LEU A 87 -10.46 -7.97 -7.99
C LEU A 87 -11.21 -8.86 -7.00
N SER A 88 -12.52 -9.09 -7.24
CA SER A 88 -13.30 -10.07 -6.49
C SER A 88 -13.08 -11.45 -7.10
N GLN A 89 -12.26 -12.26 -6.45
CA GLN A 89 -11.83 -13.56 -6.94
C GLN A 89 -12.29 -14.67 -6.01
N PHE A 90 -12.38 -15.88 -6.54
CA PHE A 90 -12.57 -17.09 -5.73
C PHE A 90 -11.36 -17.28 -4.84
N MET A 91 -11.57 -17.39 -3.53
CA MET A 91 -10.48 -17.48 -2.56
C MET A 91 -9.78 -18.82 -2.63
N ASP A 92 -8.45 -18.79 -2.65
CA ASP A 92 -7.64 -20.00 -2.48
C ASP A 92 -7.72 -20.44 -1.01
N GLN A 93 -8.26 -21.64 -0.80
CA GLN A 93 -8.46 -22.25 0.52
C GLN A 93 -7.80 -23.62 0.65
N THR A 94 -6.77 -23.90 -0.14
CA THR A 94 -6.03 -25.16 -0.09
C THR A 94 -5.47 -25.42 1.32
N ASN A 95 -4.95 -24.36 1.95
CA ASN A 95 -4.50 -24.36 3.33
C ASN A 95 -4.66 -22.96 3.94
N PRO A 96 -4.57 -22.78 5.28
CA PRO A 96 -4.71 -21.47 5.92
C PRO A 96 -3.69 -20.43 5.44
N LEU A 97 -2.47 -20.83 5.08
CA LEU A 97 -1.44 -19.93 4.59
C LEU A 97 -1.80 -19.40 3.19
N ALA A 98 -2.28 -20.26 2.28
CA ALA A 98 -2.74 -19.86 0.96
C ALA A 98 -3.89 -18.82 1.04
N GLU A 99 -4.81 -19.01 1.99
CA GLU A 99 -5.90 -18.06 2.24
C GLU A 99 -5.37 -16.69 2.68
N ILE A 100 -4.46 -16.64 3.65
CA ILE A 100 -3.86 -15.39 4.14
C ILE A 100 -3.09 -14.69 3.03
N THR A 101 -2.31 -15.43 2.27
CA THR A 101 -1.52 -14.90 1.14
C THR A 101 -2.43 -14.29 0.08
N HIS A 102 -3.51 -14.97 -0.27
CA HIS A 102 -4.47 -14.47 -1.23
C HIS A 102 -5.13 -13.15 -0.77
N LYS A 103 -5.46 -13.04 0.52
CA LYS A 103 -6.02 -11.82 1.13
C LYS A 103 -5.03 -10.64 1.16
N ARG A 104 -3.72 -10.92 1.19
CA ARG A 104 -2.65 -9.91 1.21
C ARG A 104 -2.09 -9.59 -0.19
N ARG A 105 -2.70 -10.11 -1.24
CA ARG A 105 -2.28 -9.86 -2.62
C ARG A 105 -2.67 -8.47 -3.08
N LEU A 106 -1.75 -7.81 -3.78
CA LEU A 106 -1.93 -6.49 -4.38
C LEU A 106 -1.93 -6.64 -5.90
N SER A 107 -2.81 -5.91 -6.57
CA SER A 107 -2.91 -5.89 -8.03
C SER A 107 -2.80 -4.46 -8.55
N ALA A 108 -1.95 -4.25 -9.54
CA ALA A 108 -1.89 -3.00 -10.30
C ALA A 108 -3.00 -2.91 -11.36
N LEU A 109 -3.70 -4.02 -11.61
CA LEU A 109 -4.76 -4.14 -12.60
C LEU A 109 -6.14 -3.82 -11.98
N GLY A 110 -7.13 -3.63 -12.82
CA GLY A 110 -8.52 -3.46 -12.42
C GLY A 110 -9.02 -2.03 -12.51
N PRO A 111 -10.21 -1.76 -11.98
CA PRO A 111 -10.83 -0.44 -12.07
C PRO A 111 -10.01 0.64 -11.36
N GLY A 112 -9.58 1.65 -12.11
CA GLY A 112 -8.69 2.72 -11.62
C GLY A 112 -7.20 2.36 -11.60
N GLY A 113 -6.83 1.16 -12.07
CA GLY A 113 -5.46 0.72 -12.26
C GLY A 113 -5.01 0.70 -13.73
N LEU A 114 -3.95 -0.06 -14.00
CA LEU A 114 -3.35 -0.20 -15.32
C LEU A 114 -4.03 -1.31 -16.12
N SER A 115 -3.94 -1.22 -17.46
CA SER A 115 -4.19 -2.36 -18.35
C SER A 115 -2.87 -3.07 -18.65
N ARG A 116 -2.91 -4.39 -18.94
CA ARG A 116 -1.72 -5.18 -19.24
C ARG A 116 -0.91 -4.61 -20.40
N GLU A 117 -1.60 -4.14 -21.45
CA GLU A 117 -0.96 -3.62 -22.65
C GLU A 117 -0.27 -2.27 -22.43
N ARG A 118 -0.72 -1.49 -21.44
CA ARG A 118 -0.17 -0.18 -21.10
C ARG A 118 0.90 -0.21 -20.02
N ALA A 119 1.07 -1.34 -19.37
CA ALA A 119 2.08 -1.53 -18.33
C ALA A 119 3.44 -1.79 -18.98
N GLY A 120 4.32 -0.80 -18.97
CA GLY A 120 5.72 -0.92 -19.40
C GLY A 120 6.57 -1.75 -18.44
N PHE A 121 7.87 -1.84 -18.72
CA PHE A 121 8.82 -2.53 -17.85
C PHE A 121 9.01 -1.83 -16.50
N GLU A 122 9.05 -0.51 -16.48
CA GLU A 122 9.27 0.30 -15.28
C GLU A 122 8.28 -0.02 -14.16
N VAL A 123 6.99 -0.14 -14.47
CA VAL A 123 5.94 -0.47 -13.49
C VAL A 123 6.04 -1.90 -12.97
N ARG A 124 6.72 -2.79 -13.72
CA ARG A 124 6.89 -4.22 -13.39
C ARG A 124 8.14 -4.50 -12.59
N ASP A 125 9.09 -3.57 -12.61
CA ASP A 125 10.38 -3.70 -11.93
C ASP A 125 10.24 -3.52 -10.42
N VAL A 126 11.25 -3.99 -9.70
CA VAL A 126 11.35 -3.81 -8.26
C VAL A 126 12.00 -2.45 -7.98
N HIS A 127 11.26 -1.58 -7.34
CA HIS A 127 11.73 -0.28 -6.89
C HIS A 127 12.38 -0.38 -5.50
N TYR A 128 13.37 0.47 -5.17
CA TYR A 128 14.03 0.42 -3.85
C TYR A 128 13.04 0.64 -2.68
N THR A 129 11.98 1.43 -2.89
CA THR A 129 10.92 1.65 -1.88
C THR A 129 10.07 0.41 -1.58
N HIS A 130 10.17 -0.65 -2.41
CA HIS A 130 9.51 -1.93 -2.15
C HIS A 130 10.11 -2.67 -0.95
N TYR A 131 11.31 -2.30 -0.50
CA TYR A 131 11.97 -2.95 0.63
C TYR A 131 11.07 -3.00 1.86
N GLY A 132 10.85 -4.20 2.40
CA GLY A 132 9.99 -4.43 3.55
C GLY A 132 8.49 -4.19 3.34
N ARG A 133 8.07 -3.66 2.19
CA ARG A 133 6.67 -3.32 1.85
C ARG A 133 6.05 -4.29 0.87
N LEU A 134 6.72 -4.55 -0.23
CA LEU A 134 6.29 -5.50 -1.25
C LEU A 134 7.34 -6.60 -1.39
N CYS A 135 6.91 -7.85 -1.51
CA CYS A 135 7.83 -8.95 -1.75
C CYS A 135 8.44 -8.82 -3.15
N PRO A 136 9.78 -8.78 -3.28
CA PRO A 136 10.42 -8.65 -4.58
C PRO A 136 10.42 -9.93 -5.41
N ILE A 137 10.05 -11.07 -4.82
CA ILE A 137 10.18 -12.40 -5.43
C ILE A 137 8.79 -12.95 -5.81
N GLU A 138 7.78 -12.73 -4.96
CA GLU A 138 6.45 -13.32 -5.15
C GLU A 138 5.65 -12.52 -6.17
N THR A 139 5.69 -12.96 -7.42
CA THR A 139 4.93 -12.44 -8.55
C THR A 139 4.59 -13.59 -9.51
N PRO A 140 3.45 -13.54 -10.23
CA PRO A 140 3.15 -14.53 -11.26
C PRO A 140 4.17 -14.53 -12.39
N GLU A 141 4.35 -15.68 -13.03
CA GLU A 141 5.06 -15.79 -14.31
C GLU A 141 4.14 -15.38 -15.47
N GLY A 142 4.72 -14.85 -16.54
CA GLY A 142 4.01 -14.50 -17.76
C GLY A 142 3.48 -13.06 -17.81
N PRO A 143 2.32 -12.80 -18.45
CA PRO A 143 1.87 -11.44 -18.79
C PRO A 143 1.58 -10.55 -17.56
N ASN A 144 1.37 -11.13 -16.39
CA ASN A 144 1.07 -10.41 -15.15
C ASN A 144 2.29 -10.20 -14.25
N ILE A 145 3.50 -10.53 -14.72
CA ILE A 145 4.73 -10.35 -13.94
C ILE A 145 4.87 -8.90 -13.48
N GLY A 146 5.19 -8.68 -12.22
CA GLY A 146 5.34 -7.35 -11.62
C GLY A 146 4.02 -6.57 -11.38
N LEU A 147 2.90 -6.98 -12.00
CA LEU A 147 1.60 -6.32 -11.83
C LEU A 147 0.76 -6.89 -10.68
N ILE A 148 1.09 -8.09 -10.26
CA ILE A 148 0.49 -8.73 -9.08
C ILE A 148 1.63 -9.01 -8.13
N SER A 149 1.54 -8.50 -6.93
CA SER A 149 2.55 -8.61 -5.88
C SER A 149 1.89 -8.96 -4.55
N SER A 150 2.69 -9.30 -3.57
CA SER A 150 2.23 -9.59 -2.22
C SER A 150 2.78 -8.58 -1.23
N LEU A 151 1.96 -8.20 -0.27
CA LEU A 151 2.35 -7.32 0.82
C LEU A 151 3.38 -8.01 1.71
N GLY A 152 4.47 -7.33 2.06
CA GLY A 152 5.52 -7.85 2.94
C GLY A 152 4.98 -8.40 4.27
N VAL A 153 5.67 -9.33 4.91
CA VAL A 153 5.18 -10.05 6.10
C VAL A 153 4.75 -9.08 7.20
N PHE A 154 5.59 -8.10 7.51
CA PHE A 154 5.34 -7.12 8.58
C PHE A 154 4.72 -5.81 8.07
N ALA A 155 4.54 -5.66 6.75
CA ALA A 155 4.00 -4.46 6.16
C ALA A 155 2.52 -4.27 6.49
N LYS A 156 2.12 -3.02 6.65
CA LYS A 156 0.75 -2.57 6.89
C LYS A 156 0.38 -1.48 5.89
N VAL A 157 -0.91 -1.31 5.66
CA VAL A 157 -1.46 -0.19 4.91
C VAL A 157 -2.04 0.80 5.90
N ASN A 158 -1.63 2.06 5.83
CA ASN A 158 -2.14 3.11 6.70
C ASN A 158 -3.54 3.59 6.27
N ASN A 159 -4.14 4.50 7.04
CA ASN A 159 -5.47 5.02 6.76
C ASN A 159 -5.57 5.82 5.45
N LEU A 160 -4.46 6.30 4.92
CA LEU A 160 -4.38 7.02 3.66
C LEU A 160 -4.13 6.10 2.45
N GLY A 161 -3.80 4.84 2.70
CA GLY A 161 -3.53 3.83 1.68
C GLY A 161 -2.05 3.62 1.37
N PHE A 162 -1.13 4.27 2.07
CA PHE A 162 0.31 4.05 1.90
C PHE A 162 0.79 2.83 2.68
N ILE A 163 1.77 2.14 2.12
CA ILE A 163 2.34 0.95 2.75
C ILE A 163 3.45 1.37 3.69
N GLU A 164 3.37 0.92 4.93
CA GLU A 164 4.34 1.16 5.99
C GLU A 164 5.03 -0.14 6.39
N THR A 165 6.30 -0.03 6.79
CA THR A 165 7.08 -1.15 7.30
C THR A 165 7.67 -0.81 8.68
N PRO A 166 7.85 -1.79 9.58
CA PRO A 166 8.34 -1.52 10.92
C PRO A 166 9.87 -1.41 10.97
N TYR A 167 10.34 -0.47 11.75
CA TYR A 167 11.74 -0.26 12.07
C TYR A 167 11.93 -0.04 13.57
N ARG A 168 13.15 -0.26 14.06
CA ARG A 168 13.56 0.10 15.42
C ARG A 168 14.39 1.37 15.37
N LYS A 169 14.04 2.35 16.16
CA LYS A 169 14.78 3.61 16.25
C LYS A 169 16.15 3.40 16.88
N VAL A 170 17.17 4.00 16.31
CA VAL A 170 18.52 4.05 16.86
C VAL A 170 18.80 5.47 17.34
N THR A 171 19.41 5.62 18.49
CA THR A 171 19.81 6.91 19.03
C THR A 171 21.24 6.81 19.57
N ASN A 172 22.16 7.55 18.98
CA ASN A 172 23.59 7.52 19.33
C ASN A 172 24.19 6.10 19.35
N GLY A 173 23.87 5.29 18.34
CA GLY A 173 24.33 3.92 18.22
C GLY A 173 23.65 2.91 19.14
N LYS A 174 22.59 3.31 19.83
CA LYS A 174 21.80 2.42 20.70
C LYS A 174 20.41 2.15 20.09
N ILE A 175 20.10 0.87 19.90
CA ILE A 175 18.84 0.39 19.31
C ILE A 175 17.76 0.37 20.42
N ASN A 176 16.60 0.94 20.14
CA ASN A 176 15.42 0.77 21.00
C ASN A 176 14.74 -0.57 20.71
N LEU A 177 15.02 -1.57 21.56
CA LEU A 177 14.47 -2.93 21.39
C LEU A 177 13.01 -3.06 21.78
N LYS A 178 12.46 -2.09 22.53
CA LYS A 178 11.11 -2.17 23.09
C LYS A 178 10.03 -1.62 22.20
N GLU A 179 10.38 -0.73 21.29
CA GLU A 179 9.45 0.02 20.47
C GLU A 179 9.77 -0.14 18.98
N THR A 180 8.75 -0.39 18.18
CA THR A 180 8.83 -0.42 16.74
C THR A 180 8.02 0.75 16.17
N VAL A 181 8.61 1.46 15.23
CA VAL A 181 7.96 2.57 14.51
C VAL A 181 7.67 2.12 13.09
N TYR A 182 6.47 2.38 12.60
CA TYR A 182 6.11 2.14 11.21
C TYR A 182 6.40 3.39 10.40
N LEU A 183 7.17 3.24 9.31
CA LEU A 183 7.51 4.34 8.42
C LEU A 183 6.93 4.07 7.02
N SER A 184 6.37 5.12 6.43
CA SER A 184 6.02 5.17 5.01
C SER A 184 7.29 5.33 4.15
N ALA A 185 7.16 5.20 2.83
CA ALA A 185 8.30 5.39 1.92
C ALA A 185 8.83 6.83 1.95
N GLU A 186 7.95 7.82 2.10
CA GLU A 186 8.33 9.24 2.22
C GLU A 186 9.09 9.53 3.52
N GLU A 187 8.63 8.96 4.64
CA GLU A 187 9.30 9.14 5.94
C GLU A 187 10.65 8.44 6.03
N GLU A 188 10.85 7.41 5.19
CA GLU A 188 12.08 6.65 5.09
C GLU A 188 13.15 7.35 4.25
N GLU A 189 12.75 8.18 3.30
CA GLU A 189 13.67 9.00 2.50
C GLU A 189 14.68 9.74 3.39
N SER A 190 15.88 9.83 2.93
CA SER A 190 16.98 10.47 3.68
C SER A 190 17.33 9.86 5.04
N LYS A 191 16.89 8.63 5.37
CA LYS A 191 17.24 7.93 6.62
C LYS A 191 18.27 6.83 6.36
N LEU A 192 19.23 6.76 7.26
CA LEU A 192 20.23 5.69 7.27
C LEU A 192 19.70 4.51 8.08
N ILE A 193 19.40 3.42 7.37
CA ILE A 193 18.79 2.22 7.95
C ILE A 193 19.76 1.06 7.91
N ALA A 194 20.07 0.49 9.07
CA ALA A 194 20.91 -0.68 9.17
C ALA A 194 20.11 -1.98 9.10
N GLN A 195 20.74 -3.04 8.62
CA GLN A 195 20.13 -4.37 8.57
C GLN A 195 19.94 -4.96 9.97
N ALA A 196 18.98 -5.89 10.14
CA ALA A 196 18.68 -6.52 11.41
C ALA A 196 19.80 -7.44 11.96
N ASN A 197 20.78 -7.81 11.13
CA ASN A 197 21.88 -8.73 11.50
C ASN A 197 23.11 -8.03 12.07
N ILE A 198 23.05 -6.72 12.31
CA ILE A 198 24.16 -6.00 12.93
C ILE A 198 24.41 -6.49 14.36
N PRO A 199 25.68 -6.64 14.79
CA PRO A 199 26.00 -7.06 16.14
C PRO A 199 25.72 -5.94 17.15
N PHE A 200 24.99 -6.25 18.19
CA PHE A 200 24.72 -5.37 19.32
C PHE A 200 24.74 -6.16 20.64
N ASP A 201 24.97 -5.49 21.73
CA ASP A 201 24.98 -6.07 23.08
C ASP A 201 23.56 -6.22 23.69
N GLU A 202 23.46 -6.83 24.86
CA GLU A 202 22.18 -6.99 25.56
C GLU A 202 21.50 -5.65 25.92
N GLY A 203 22.26 -4.58 25.98
CA GLY A 203 21.77 -3.22 26.21
C GLY A 203 21.25 -2.52 24.94
N GLY A 204 21.40 -3.16 23.77
CA GLY A 204 21.06 -2.61 22.47
C GLY A 204 22.14 -1.70 21.86
N GLN A 205 23.33 -1.62 22.46
CA GLN A 205 24.44 -0.82 21.91
C GLN A 205 25.09 -1.58 20.76
N ILE A 206 25.21 -0.91 19.62
CA ILE A 206 25.88 -1.46 18.43
C ILE A 206 27.39 -1.57 18.72
N THR A 207 27.95 -2.76 18.47
CA THR A 207 29.36 -3.07 18.77
C THR A 207 30.29 -2.94 17.56
N ALA A 208 29.74 -2.84 16.35
CA ALA A 208 30.53 -2.70 15.14
C ALA A 208 30.98 -1.26 14.91
N ASP A 209 32.25 -1.08 14.51
CA ASP A 209 32.81 0.24 14.19
C ASP A 209 32.30 0.81 12.86
N LYS A 210 32.00 -0.08 11.90
CA LYS A 210 31.49 0.27 10.57
C LYS A 210 30.33 -0.64 10.20
N ILE A 211 29.29 -0.06 9.65
CA ILE A 211 28.05 -0.74 9.29
C ILE A 211 27.66 -0.33 7.88
N ILE A 212 27.22 -1.31 7.10
CA ILE A 212 26.55 -1.04 5.83
C ILE A 212 25.12 -0.62 6.15
N ALA A 213 24.80 0.63 5.88
CA ALA A 213 23.45 1.16 5.98
C ALA A 213 22.84 1.28 4.58
N ARG A 214 21.52 1.31 4.51
CA ARG A 214 20.75 1.60 3.31
C ARG A 214 20.27 3.04 3.39
N GLU A 215 20.49 3.79 2.34
CA GLU A 215 19.99 5.14 2.10
C GLU A 215 19.40 5.16 0.69
N GLU A 216 18.07 5.17 0.58
CA GLU A 216 17.36 5.03 -0.71
C GLU A 216 17.83 3.81 -1.52
N ALA A 217 18.49 4.03 -2.67
CA ALA A 217 19.06 2.99 -3.52
C ALA A 217 20.52 2.67 -3.21
N ASP A 218 21.20 3.46 -2.36
CA ASP A 218 22.61 3.35 -2.05
C ASP A 218 22.87 2.58 -0.75
N TYR A 219 24.10 2.08 -0.61
CA TYR A 219 24.55 1.32 0.55
C TYR A 219 25.85 1.88 1.14
N PRO A 220 25.81 3.07 1.77
CA PRO A 220 26.99 3.66 2.36
C PRO A 220 27.48 2.87 3.59
N VAL A 221 28.81 2.91 3.80
CA VAL A 221 29.43 2.36 5.01
C VAL A 221 29.61 3.49 6.03
N VAL A 222 28.87 3.43 7.11
CA VAL A 222 28.77 4.51 8.11
C VAL A 222 29.12 4.02 9.51
N GLY A 223 29.39 4.97 10.41
CA GLY A 223 29.56 4.68 11.84
C GLY A 223 28.22 4.49 12.55
N PRO A 224 28.19 3.77 13.67
CA PRO A 224 26.96 3.44 14.39
C PRO A 224 26.17 4.66 14.88
N GLN A 225 26.83 5.81 15.05
CA GLN A 225 26.20 7.04 15.52
C GLN A 225 25.36 7.75 14.44
N MET A 226 25.61 7.43 13.17
CA MET A 226 24.89 8.02 12.02
C MET A 226 23.61 7.28 11.68
N ILE A 227 23.39 6.09 12.21
CA ILE A 227 22.23 5.25 11.92
C ILE A 227 20.99 5.81 12.62
N ASP A 228 19.93 6.01 11.86
CA ASP A 228 18.63 6.47 12.36
C ASP A 228 17.74 5.30 12.80
N TYR A 229 17.72 4.24 12.00
CA TYR A 229 16.87 3.08 12.20
C TYR A 229 17.58 1.77 11.89
N THR A 230 17.02 0.68 12.37
CA THR A 230 17.42 -0.69 12.01
C THR A 230 16.19 -1.52 11.68
N ASP A 231 16.36 -2.46 10.76
CA ASP A 231 15.33 -3.45 10.45
C ASP A 231 14.96 -4.26 11.70
N VAL A 232 13.71 -4.68 11.77
CA VAL A 232 13.22 -5.47 12.92
C VAL A 232 13.68 -6.92 12.80
N ALA A 233 13.65 -7.48 11.59
CA ALA A 233 14.04 -8.87 11.33
C ALA A 233 14.50 -9.04 9.88
N PRO A 234 15.43 -9.97 9.60
CA PRO A 234 15.92 -10.22 8.23
C PRO A 234 14.83 -10.68 7.25
N ASN A 235 13.81 -11.37 7.75
CA ASN A 235 12.71 -11.92 6.95
C ASN A 235 11.62 -10.89 6.59
N GLN A 236 11.75 -9.61 6.98
CA GLN A 236 10.77 -8.60 6.60
C GLN A 236 10.80 -8.25 5.11
N ILE A 237 11.86 -8.61 4.38
CA ILE A 237 12.06 -8.29 2.97
C ILE A 237 11.11 -9.09 2.07
N ALA A 238 10.90 -10.36 2.35
CA ALA A 238 10.21 -11.29 1.46
C ALA A 238 9.17 -12.14 2.18
N VAL A 239 8.04 -12.37 1.50
CA VAL A 239 6.98 -13.29 1.96
C VAL A 239 7.32 -14.75 1.63
N SER A 240 8.07 -14.98 0.56
CA SER A 240 8.38 -16.32 0.05
C SER A 240 9.05 -17.25 1.06
N TYR A 241 9.73 -16.72 2.08
CA TYR A 241 10.26 -17.54 3.17
C TYR A 241 9.18 -18.25 4.00
N THR A 242 7.96 -17.75 4.01
CA THR A 242 6.84 -18.36 4.71
C THR A 242 6.15 -19.46 3.90
N HIS A 243 6.45 -19.55 2.60
CA HIS A 243 5.90 -20.57 1.69
C HIS A 243 6.85 -21.75 1.44
N LEU A 244 8.15 -21.54 1.65
CA LEU A 244 9.20 -22.53 1.35
C LEU A 244 9.59 -23.39 2.54
N THR A 245 9.04 -23.11 3.70
CA THR A 245 9.15 -23.91 4.93
C THR A 245 7.82 -24.51 5.28
#